data_3248c086e1668f6c53efd7a593af8c6b
#
_entry.id   3248c086e1668f6c53efd7a593af8c6b
#
_cell.length_a   1.000
_cell.length_b   1.000
_cell.length_c   1.000
_cell.angle_alpha   90.00
_cell.angle_beta   90.00
_cell.angle_gamma   90.00
#
_symmetry.space_group_name_H-M   'P 1'
#
loop_
_entity.id
_entity.type
_entity.pdbx_description
1 polymer ?
#
loop_
_entity_poly.entity_id
_entity_poly.type
_entity_poly.pdbx_seq_one_letter_code
_entity_poly.pdbx_strand_id
1 'polypeptide(L)'
;MQLREVKSLKKLNHPNIIKLKEVIRENDELFFVFEFMEANLYEVMKRRERHFPESKIRNIMYQIFQGLAFMHKHGFFHRDIKPENMLAKGDTVKVADYGLAREVRSRPPYTDYVSTRWYRAPEVLLRSQYYNSPIDTFACGCIMAELFTLRPLFPGSSEADQIYKVSERSGGAAERGG
;
A
#
# COMPACT_ATOMS: atom_id res chain seq x y z
N MET A 1 -14.60 -12.25 -0.87
CA MET A 1 -14.95 -10.82 -0.71
C MET A 1 -16.48 -10.70 -0.68
N GLN A 2 -17.07 -10.09 0.36
CA GLN A 2 -18.53 -10.01 0.48
C GLN A 2 -19.07 -8.86 -0.39
N LEU A 3 -20.27 -9.04 -0.97
CA LEU A 3 -20.97 -8.05 -1.81
C LEU A 3 -21.12 -6.65 -1.16
N ARG A 4 -21.11 -6.57 0.18
CA ARG A 4 -21.13 -5.29 0.92
C ARG A 4 -19.83 -4.50 0.78
N GLU A 5 -18.68 -5.18 0.79
CA GLU A 5 -17.35 -4.56 0.59
C GLU A 5 -17.24 -3.98 -0.82
N VAL A 6 -17.75 -4.69 -1.82
CA VAL A 6 -17.78 -4.21 -3.22
C VAL A 6 -18.60 -2.92 -3.37
N LYS A 7 -19.76 -2.84 -2.69
CA LYS A 7 -20.61 -1.63 -2.74
C LYS A 7 -19.94 -0.41 -2.11
N SER A 8 -19.16 -0.62 -1.04
CA SER A 8 -18.39 0.45 -0.40
C SER A 8 -17.23 0.91 -1.27
N LEU A 9 -16.55 -0.01 -1.93
CA LEU A 9 -15.44 0.29 -2.85
C LEU A 9 -15.91 1.04 -4.11
N LYS A 10 -17.12 0.78 -4.60
CA LYS A 10 -17.72 1.57 -5.71
C LYS A 10 -17.89 3.07 -5.38
N LYS A 11 -17.93 3.43 -4.09
CA LYS A 11 -18.05 4.82 -3.62
C LYS A 11 -16.70 5.57 -3.62
N LEU A 12 -15.58 4.85 -3.70
CA LEU A 12 -14.25 5.45 -3.74
C LEU A 12 -13.93 5.92 -5.17
N ASN A 13 -14.47 7.07 -5.55
CA ASN A 13 -14.19 7.69 -6.84
C ASN A 13 -13.19 8.85 -6.67
N HIS A 14 -11.93 8.60 -7.01
CA HIS A 14 -10.84 9.55 -6.90
C HIS A 14 -9.83 9.32 -8.05
N PRO A 15 -9.21 10.36 -8.63
CA PRO A 15 -8.25 10.22 -9.74
C PRO A 15 -7.03 9.35 -9.41
N ASN A 16 -6.66 9.21 -8.12
CA ASN A 16 -5.53 8.39 -7.67
C ASN A 16 -5.96 7.07 -6.98
N ILE A 17 -7.18 6.63 -7.22
CA ILE A 17 -7.67 5.29 -6.83
C ILE A 17 -8.14 4.59 -8.10
N ILE A 18 -7.75 3.30 -8.26
CA ILE A 18 -8.17 2.53 -9.43
C ILE A 18 -9.68 2.41 -9.48
N LYS A 19 -10.28 2.73 -10.62
CA LYS A 19 -11.72 2.72 -10.79
C LYS A 19 -12.24 1.32 -11.09
N LEU A 20 -13.11 0.81 -10.24
CA LEU A 20 -13.91 -0.37 -10.54
C LEU A 20 -15.03 0.02 -11.53
N LYS A 21 -14.93 -0.49 -12.76
CA LYS A 21 -15.89 -0.22 -13.84
C LYS A 21 -17.14 -1.09 -13.70
N GLU A 22 -16.94 -2.39 -13.53
CA GLU A 22 -18.01 -3.36 -13.55
C GLU A 22 -17.73 -4.54 -12.60
N VAL A 23 -18.79 -5.17 -12.13
CA VAL A 23 -18.74 -6.45 -11.42
C VAL A 23 -19.66 -7.42 -12.17
N ILE A 24 -19.08 -8.45 -12.73
CA ILE A 24 -19.78 -9.48 -13.50
C ILE A 24 -19.88 -10.74 -12.64
N ARG A 25 -21.04 -11.34 -12.60
CA ARG A 25 -21.24 -12.67 -12.02
C ARG A 25 -21.59 -13.64 -13.14
N GLU A 26 -20.75 -14.64 -13.32
CA GLU A 26 -20.93 -15.69 -14.33
C GLU A 26 -20.48 -17.04 -13.74
N ASN A 27 -21.29 -18.09 -13.90
CA ASN A 27 -21.01 -19.45 -13.42
C ASN A 27 -20.57 -19.52 -11.94
N ASP A 28 -21.26 -18.77 -11.05
CA ASP A 28 -20.93 -18.60 -9.63
C ASP A 28 -19.56 -17.94 -9.32
N GLU A 29 -18.86 -17.47 -10.35
CA GLU A 29 -17.64 -16.67 -10.22
C GLU A 29 -17.95 -15.16 -10.28
N LEU A 30 -17.12 -14.36 -9.57
CA LEU A 30 -17.20 -12.91 -9.56
C LEU A 30 -15.97 -12.32 -10.24
N PHE A 31 -16.21 -11.58 -11.32
CA PHE A 31 -15.19 -10.85 -12.05
C PHE A 31 -15.28 -9.35 -11.73
N PHE A 32 -14.15 -8.75 -11.40
CA PHE A 32 -14.03 -7.31 -11.15
C PHE A 32 -13.30 -6.66 -12.31
N VAL A 33 -14.00 -5.82 -13.06
CA VAL A 33 -13.42 -5.11 -14.21
C VAL A 33 -12.96 -3.72 -13.75
N PHE A 34 -11.66 -3.48 -13.84
CA PHE A 34 -11.05 -2.19 -13.52
C PHE A 34 -10.64 -1.44 -14.77
N GLU A 35 -10.36 -0.14 -14.63
CA GLU A 35 -9.68 0.61 -15.67
C GLU A 35 -8.28 0.03 -15.93
N PHE A 36 -7.83 0.10 -17.18
CA PHE A 36 -6.53 -0.42 -17.57
C PHE A 36 -5.40 0.52 -17.17
N MET A 37 -4.35 -0.05 -16.57
CA MET A 37 -3.09 0.62 -16.25
C MET A 37 -1.93 -0.14 -16.90
N GLU A 38 -0.82 0.57 -17.22
CA GLU A 38 0.27 0.02 -18.05
C GLU A 38 1.26 -0.83 -17.25
N ALA A 39 1.53 -0.47 -16.00
CA ALA A 39 2.49 -1.15 -15.12
C ALA A 39 2.17 -0.85 -13.64
N ASN A 40 2.85 -1.55 -12.74
CA ASN A 40 2.90 -1.17 -11.33
C ASN A 40 4.28 -0.56 -10.98
N LEU A 41 4.38 0.10 -9.81
CA LEU A 41 5.64 0.76 -9.42
C LEU A 41 6.80 -0.23 -9.24
N TYR A 42 6.54 -1.48 -8.83
CA TYR A 42 7.58 -2.51 -8.75
C TYR A 42 8.21 -2.75 -10.13
N GLU A 43 7.40 -2.95 -11.15
CA GLU A 43 7.88 -3.13 -12.53
C GLU A 43 8.58 -1.89 -13.06
N VAL A 44 8.04 -0.69 -12.76
CA VAL A 44 8.65 0.58 -13.15
C VAL A 44 10.05 0.73 -12.52
N MET A 45 10.20 0.42 -11.23
CA MET A 45 11.51 0.46 -10.53
C MET A 45 12.48 -0.59 -11.09
N LYS A 46 12.01 -1.83 -11.28
CA LYS A 46 12.82 -2.95 -11.75
C LYS A 46 13.46 -2.72 -13.13
N ARG A 47 12.78 -1.96 -14.00
CA ARG A 47 13.26 -1.64 -15.36
C ARG A 47 14.25 -0.48 -15.40
N ARG A 48 14.56 0.16 -14.26
CA ARG A 48 15.40 1.36 -14.21
C ARG A 48 16.87 1.01 -13.97
N GLU A 49 17.70 1.65 -14.75
CA GLU A 49 19.17 1.64 -14.58
C GLU A 49 19.66 2.86 -13.77
N ARG A 50 18.87 3.92 -13.70
CA ARG A 50 19.20 5.18 -12.98
C ARG A 50 18.11 5.55 -12.00
N HIS A 51 18.48 6.19 -10.88
CA HIS A 51 17.54 6.71 -9.88
C HIS A 51 16.52 7.67 -10.51
N PHE A 52 15.37 7.77 -9.86
CA PHE A 52 14.38 8.77 -10.25
C PHE A 52 14.86 10.18 -9.88
N PRO A 53 14.57 11.20 -10.71
CA PRO A 53 14.67 12.58 -10.27
C PRO A 53 13.74 12.80 -9.07
N GLU A 54 14.17 13.63 -8.11
CA GLU A 54 13.38 13.94 -6.90
C GLU A 54 11.96 14.46 -7.24
N SER A 55 11.86 15.31 -8.28
CA SER A 55 10.58 15.84 -8.75
C SER A 55 9.59 14.73 -9.17
N LYS A 56 10.10 13.65 -9.77
CA LYS A 56 9.28 12.48 -10.15
C LYS A 56 8.82 11.71 -8.92
N ILE A 57 9.72 11.49 -7.95
CA ILE A 57 9.37 10.83 -6.68
C ILE A 57 8.31 11.65 -5.94
N ARG A 58 8.49 12.97 -5.84
CA ARG A 58 7.54 13.88 -5.23
C ARG A 58 6.15 13.78 -5.87
N ASN A 59 6.09 13.77 -7.21
CA ASN A 59 4.83 13.62 -7.93
C ASN A 59 4.17 12.26 -7.67
N ILE A 60 4.92 11.16 -7.70
CA ILE A 60 4.42 9.81 -7.40
C ILE A 60 3.84 9.76 -5.98
N MET A 61 4.64 10.19 -4.99
CA MET A 61 4.22 10.15 -3.59
C MET A 61 3.02 11.05 -3.30
N TYR A 62 2.99 12.25 -3.90
CA TYR A 62 1.85 13.14 -3.79
C TYR A 62 0.55 12.46 -4.24
N GLN A 63 0.56 11.78 -5.39
CA GLN A 63 -0.61 11.08 -5.91
C GLN A 63 -1.04 9.91 -5.00
N ILE A 64 -0.08 9.11 -4.51
CA ILE A 64 -0.36 8.03 -3.55
C ILE A 64 -1.03 8.59 -2.30
N PHE A 65 -0.47 9.66 -1.71
CA PHE A 65 -1.04 10.28 -0.51
C PHE A 65 -2.42 10.89 -0.77
N GLN A 66 -2.68 11.47 -1.95
CA GLN A 66 -4.03 11.96 -2.30
C GLN A 66 -5.05 10.81 -2.32
N GLY A 67 -4.71 9.69 -2.95
CA GLY A 67 -5.57 8.50 -2.97
C GLY A 67 -5.84 7.95 -1.56
N LEU A 68 -4.80 7.80 -0.74
CA LEU A 68 -4.94 7.30 0.64
C LEU A 68 -5.69 8.27 1.55
N ALA A 69 -5.41 9.57 1.45
CA ALA A 69 -6.13 10.58 2.23
C ALA A 69 -7.63 10.54 1.93
N PHE A 70 -7.98 10.35 0.65
CA PHE A 70 -9.37 10.18 0.25
C PHE A 70 -9.98 8.90 0.85
N MET A 71 -9.28 7.74 0.80
CA MET A 71 -9.75 6.49 1.43
C MET A 71 -9.94 6.66 2.94
N HIS A 72 -8.95 7.21 3.64
CA HIS A 72 -8.99 7.41 5.09
C HIS A 72 -10.13 8.36 5.51
N LYS A 73 -10.33 9.46 4.76
CA LYS A 73 -11.45 10.39 4.97
C LYS A 73 -12.82 9.72 4.82
N HIS A 74 -12.93 8.72 3.94
CA HIS A 74 -14.17 7.96 3.75
C HIS A 74 -14.28 6.75 4.68
N GLY A 75 -13.40 6.63 5.65
CA GLY A 75 -13.46 5.63 6.70
C GLY A 75 -12.85 4.27 6.33
N PHE A 76 -11.99 4.20 5.30
CA PHE A 76 -11.28 2.99 4.89
C PHE A 76 -9.78 3.15 5.00
N PHE A 77 -9.06 2.09 5.37
CA PHE A 77 -7.61 2.00 5.24
C PHE A 77 -7.23 0.74 4.45
N HIS A 78 -6.14 0.83 3.71
CA HIS A 78 -5.81 -0.12 2.63
C HIS A 78 -5.31 -1.47 3.15
N ARG A 79 -4.37 -1.45 4.09
CA ARG A 79 -3.74 -2.62 4.74
C ARG A 79 -2.69 -3.37 3.91
N ASP A 80 -2.59 -3.17 2.62
CA ASP A 80 -1.63 -3.85 1.74
C ASP A 80 -0.95 -2.87 0.76
N ILE A 81 -0.49 -1.74 1.29
CA ILE A 81 0.28 -0.76 0.51
C ILE A 81 1.66 -1.33 0.21
N LYS A 82 1.97 -1.47 -1.08
CA LYS A 82 3.23 -1.95 -1.63
C LYS A 82 3.38 -1.52 -3.09
N PRO A 83 4.59 -1.52 -3.68
CA PRO A 83 4.80 -1.08 -5.05
C PRO A 83 3.97 -1.81 -6.10
N GLU A 84 3.68 -3.10 -5.90
CA GLU A 84 2.84 -3.90 -6.80
C GLU A 84 1.40 -3.40 -6.87
N ASN A 85 0.91 -2.76 -5.79
CA ASN A 85 -0.45 -2.23 -5.69
C ASN A 85 -0.55 -0.74 -6.05
N MET A 86 0.56 -0.13 -6.48
CA MET A 86 0.62 1.23 -7.02
C MET A 86 0.71 1.16 -8.54
N LEU A 87 -0.41 1.34 -9.24
CA LEU A 87 -0.48 1.23 -10.69
C LEU A 87 -0.14 2.56 -11.36
N ALA A 88 0.57 2.48 -12.48
CA ALA A 88 1.04 3.64 -13.22
C ALA A 88 0.60 3.59 -14.69
N LYS A 89 0.26 4.76 -15.24
CA LYS A 89 0.02 5.01 -16.65
C LYS A 89 0.50 6.41 -17.01
N GLY A 90 1.57 6.50 -17.79
CA GLY A 90 2.26 7.78 -18.03
C GLY A 90 2.72 8.41 -16.71
N ASP A 91 2.21 9.61 -16.40
CA ASP A 91 2.52 10.34 -15.15
C ASP A 91 1.48 10.11 -14.04
N THR A 92 0.42 9.38 -14.32
CA THR A 92 -0.65 9.09 -13.36
C THR A 92 -0.32 7.86 -12.54
N VAL A 93 -0.49 7.97 -11.21
CA VAL A 93 -0.35 6.84 -10.26
C VAL A 93 -1.66 6.66 -9.52
N LYS A 94 -2.09 5.40 -9.36
CA LYS A 94 -3.33 5.04 -8.67
C LYS A 94 -3.09 3.91 -7.67
N VAL A 95 -3.70 4.05 -6.50
CA VAL A 95 -3.78 2.99 -5.49
C VAL A 95 -4.77 1.92 -5.98
N ALA A 96 -4.36 0.68 -5.91
CA ALA A 96 -5.14 -0.48 -6.38
C ALA A 96 -5.09 -1.63 -5.39
N ASP A 97 -5.89 -2.68 -5.65
CA ASP A 97 -5.99 -3.90 -4.85
C ASP A 97 -6.38 -3.65 -3.38
N TYR A 98 -7.49 -2.97 -3.20
CA TYR A 98 -8.09 -2.77 -1.88
C TYR A 98 -8.99 -3.94 -1.42
N GLY A 99 -8.73 -5.15 -1.92
CA GLY A 99 -9.42 -6.38 -1.51
C GLY A 99 -9.25 -6.72 -0.03
N LEU A 100 -8.19 -6.20 0.61
CA LEU A 100 -7.92 -6.31 2.03
C LEU A 100 -8.31 -5.05 2.83
N ALA A 101 -8.85 -4.01 2.17
CA ALA A 101 -9.24 -2.77 2.84
C ALA A 101 -10.29 -3.02 3.93
N ARG A 102 -10.22 -2.23 5.01
CA ARG A 102 -11.14 -2.30 6.15
C ARG A 102 -11.65 -0.91 6.51
N GLU A 103 -12.82 -0.89 7.12
CA GLU A 103 -13.35 0.33 7.71
C GLU A 103 -12.53 0.73 8.94
N VAL A 104 -12.19 2.01 9.05
CA VAL A 104 -11.43 2.58 10.18
C VAL A 104 -12.14 2.32 11.53
N ARG A 105 -13.46 2.18 11.53
CA ARG A 105 -14.28 1.89 12.72
C ARG A 105 -14.57 0.39 12.91
N SER A 106 -14.02 -0.50 12.06
CA SER A 106 -14.22 -1.94 12.25
C SER A 106 -13.50 -2.42 13.50
N ARG A 107 -14.07 -3.45 14.15
CA ARG A 107 -13.48 -4.01 15.37
C ARG A 107 -12.49 -5.12 15.04
N PRO A 108 -11.32 -5.19 15.74
CA PRO A 108 -10.41 -6.35 15.67
C PRO A 108 -11.10 -7.63 16.21
N PRO A 109 -10.54 -8.84 15.93
CA PRO A 109 -9.24 -9.09 15.28
C PRO A 109 -9.29 -9.00 13.77
N TYR A 110 -8.17 -8.52 13.16
CA TYR A 110 -7.99 -8.51 11.72
C TYR A 110 -7.24 -9.77 11.28
N THR A 111 -7.59 -10.30 10.10
CA THR A 111 -7.01 -11.53 9.55
C THR A 111 -5.51 -11.41 9.29
N ASP A 112 -4.78 -12.53 9.52
CA ASP A 112 -3.37 -12.65 9.22
C ASP A 112 -3.06 -12.50 7.72
N TYR A 113 -1.89 -11.94 7.42
CA TYR A 113 -1.42 -11.63 6.09
C TYR A 113 -0.61 -12.76 5.46
N VAL A 114 -0.88 -13.08 4.19
CA VAL A 114 -0.10 -14.02 3.36
C VAL A 114 0.72 -13.29 2.29
N SER A 115 0.98 -11.98 2.43
CA SER A 115 1.66 -11.13 1.43
C SER A 115 3.07 -10.73 1.87
N THR A 116 3.86 -10.14 0.95
CA THR A 116 5.19 -9.56 1.21
C THR A 116 5.18 -8.68 2.45
N ARG A 117 6.04 -8.97 3.43
CA ARG A 117 6.06 -8.30 4.74
C ARG A 117 6.92 -7.03 4.80
N TRP A 118 7.63 -6.71 3.73
CA TRP A 118 8.63 -5.63 3.69
C TRP A 118 8.09 -4.22 3.96
N TYR A 119 6.79 -4.04 3.78
CA TYR A 119 6.08 -2.74 3.95
C TYR A 119 5.17 -2.72 5.17
N ARG A 120 5.18 -3.78 6.00
CA ARG A 120 4.32 -3.87 7.19
C ARG A 120 4.85 -3.00 8.32
N ALA A 121 3.95 -2.23 8.90
CA ALA A 121 4.22 -1.44 10.09
C ALA A 121 4.58 -2.32 11.29
N PRO A 122 5.43 -1.85 12.23
CA PRO A 122 5.89 -2.64 13.36
C PRO A 122 4.75 -3.19 14.22
N GLU A 123 3.68 -2.43 14.45
CA GLU A 123 2.50 -2.88 15.20
C GLU A 123 1.80 -4.07 14.53
N VAL A 124 1.82 -4.15 13.20
CA VAL A 124 1.27 -5.30 12.46
C VAL A 124 2.19 -6.52 12.56
N LEU A 125 3.50 -6.32 12.47
CA LEU A 125 4.50 -7.38 12.63
C LEU A 125 4.48 -7.97 14.05
N LEU A 126 4.26 -7.13 15.06
CA LEU A 126 4.14 -7.52 16.47
C LEU A 126 2.76 -8.08 16.82
N ARG A 127 1.91 -8.33 15.80
CA ARG A 127 0.58 -8.92 15.95
C ARG A 127 -0.34 -8.14 16.91
N SER A 128 -0.20 -6.81 16.95
CA SER A 128 -1.17 -5.98 17.64
C SER A 128 -2.55 -6.25 17.09
N GLN A 129 -3.51 -6.46 17.96
CA GLN A 129 -4.93 -6.58 17.57
C GLN A 129 -5.55 -5.22 17.24
N TYR A 130 -4.88 -4.13 17.65
CA TYR A 130 -5.34 -2.75 17.52
C TYR A 130 -4.39 -1.97 16.61
N TYR A 131 -4.75 -1.83 15.33
CA TYR A 131 -4.05 -0.96 14.38
C TYR A 131 -5.06 -0.26 13.46
N ASN A 132 -4.64 0.81 12.80
CA ASN A 132 -5.52 1.63 11.96
C ASN A 132 -4.75 2.23 10.78
N SER A 133 -5.33 3.24 10.12
CA SER A 133 -4.79 3.90 8.93
C SER A 133 -3.30 4.32 8.98
N PRO A 134 -2.64 4.62 10.12
CA PRO A 134 -1.20 4.90 10.16
C PRO A 134 -0.31 3.80 9.55
N ILE A 135 -0.75 2.54 9.53
CA ILE A 135 0.01 1.46 8.89
C ILE A 135 0.23 1.70 7.39
N ASP A 136 -0.74 2.33 6.72
CA ASP A 136 -0.63 2.70 5.31
C ASP A 136 0.43 3.79 5.11
N THR A 137 0.52 4.75 6.04
CA THR A 137 1.52 5.82 6.03
C THR A 137 2.94 5.26 6.22
N PHE A 138 3.11 4.29 7.12
CA PHE A 138 4.39 3.58 7.28
C PHE A 138 4.83 2.91 5.98
N ALA A 139 3.92 2.17 5.33
CA ALA A 139 4.19 1.51 4.06
C ALA A 139 4.55 2.51 2.95
N CYS A 140 3.90 3.68 2.90
CA CYS A 140 4.26 4.76 1.98
C CYS A 140 5.69 5.28 2.23
N GLY A 141 6.12 5.39 3.49
CA GLY A 141 7.50 5.73 3.84
C GLY A 141 8.51 4.73 3.27
N CYS A 142 8.20 3.42 3.38
CA CYS A 142 9.02 2.36 2.78
C CYS A 142 9.10 2.49 1.26
N ILE A 143 7.97 2.72 0.57
CA ILE A 143 7.93 2.92 -0.88
C ILE A 143 8.72 4.16 -1.28
N MET A 144 8.58 5.26 -0.54
CA MET A 144 9.33 6.49 -0.82
C MET A 144 10.84 6.26 -0.76
N ALA A 145 11.34 5.60 0.28
CA ALA A 145 12.75 5.26 0.41
C ALA A 145 13.22 4.35 -0.76
N GLU A 146 12.39 3.39 -1.14
CA GLU A 146 12.68 2.49 -2.27
C GLU A 146 12.70 3.22 -3.61
N LEU A 147 11.84 4.21 -3.84
CA LEU A 147 11.90 5.05 -5.04
C LEU A 147 13.22 5.85 -5.14
N PHE A 148 13.78 6.30 -4.01
CA PHE A 148 15.08 6.98 -4.00
C PHE A 148 16.26 6.04 -4.25
N THR A 149 16.21 4.82 -3.69
CA THR A 149 17.37 3.91 -3.64
C THR A 149 17.30 2.77 -4.66
N LEU A 150 16.11 2.52 -5.23
CA LEU A 150 15.76 1.34 -6.05
C LEU A 150 15.99 0.01 -5.29
N ARG A 151 15.98 0.05 -3.97
CA ARG A 151 16.13 -1.11 -3.08
C ARG A 151 15.12 -1.04 -1.95
N PRO A 152 14.48 -2.16 -1.58
CA PRO A 152 13.55 -2.20 -0.45
C PRO A 152 14.21 -1.69 0.84
N LEU A 153 13.47 -0.91 1.63
CA LEU A 153 14.00 -0.34 2.87
C LEU A 153 14.23 -1.42 3.94
N PHE A 154 13.31 -2.37 4.08
CA PHE A 154 13.33 -3.44 5.07
C PHE A 154 13.08 -4.82 4.43
N PRO A 155 14.04 -5.39 3.68
CA PRO A 155 13.86 -6.67 3.00
C PRO A 155 14.05 -7.85 3.96
N GLY A 156 13.09 -8.13 4.81
CA GLY A 156 13.12 -9.25 5.74
C GLY A 156 12.92 -10.60 5.05
N SER A 157 13.77 -11.57 5.35
CA SER A 157 13.70 -12.94 4.87
C SER A 157 12.70 -13.80 5.66
N SER A 158 12.46 -13.42 6.91
CA SER A 158 11.49 -14.04 7.81
C SER A 158 10.74 -12.96 8.60
N GLU A 159 9.72 -13.34 9.38
CA GLU A 159 9.00 -12.40 10.24
C GLU A 159 9.91 -11.82 11.34
N ALA A 160 10.75 -12.66 11.96
CA ALA A 160 11.72 -12.21 12.94
C ALA A 160 12.79 -11.27 12.34
N ASP A 161 13.33 -11.60 11.16
CA ASP A 161 14.28 -10.76 10.44
C ASP A 161 13.65 -9.42 10.02
N GLN A 162 12.38 -9.43 9.65
CA GLN A 162 11.64 -8.20 9.34
C GLN A 162 11.54 -7.28 10.56
N ILE A 163 11.13 -7.83 11.71
CA ILE A 163 11.04 -7.08 12.98
C ILE A 163 12.40 -6.52 13.34
N TYR A 164 13.46 -7.33 13.27
CA TYR A 164 14.83 -6.90 13.55
C TYR A 164 15.24 -5.71 12.67
N LYS A 165 15.07 -5.82 11.35
CA LYS A 165 15.44 -4.75 10.40
C LYS A 165 14.67 -3.45 10.62
N VAL A 166 13.40 -3.54 10.99
CA VAL A 166 12.59 -2.36 11.29
C VAL A 166 13.04 -1.73 12.60
N SER A 167 13.29 -2.51 13.66
CA SER A 167 13.69 -1.99 14.97
C SER A 167 15.11 -1.39 14.95
N GLU A 168 16.07 -2.02 14.29
CA GLU A 168 17.45 -1.53 14.17
C GLU A 168 17.51 -0.14 13.53
N ARG A 169 16.80 0.10 12.44
CA ARG A 169 16.80 1.40 11.78
C ARG A 169 15.93 2.44 12.48
N SER A 170 14.90 2.01 13.20
CA SER A 170 14.04 2.93 13.98
C SER A 170 14.67 3.32 15.32
N GLY A 171 15.45 2.42 15.96
CA GLY A 171 16.11 2.65 17.24
C GLY A 171 17.44 3.40 17.13
N GLY A 172 18.17 3.24 16.03
CA GLY A 172 19.51 3.87 15.85
C GLY A 172 19.50 5.38 15.65
N ALA A 173 18.34 6.02 15.56
CA ALA A 173 18.23 7.48 15.54
C ALA A 173 18.26 8.10 16.96
N ALA A 174 17.92 7.33 17.99
CA ALA A 174 17.90 7.82 19.38
C ALA A 174 19.29 7.89 20.04
N GLU A 175 20.26 7.09 19.55
CA GLU A 175 21.61 7.03 20.15
C GLU A 175 22.65 7.97 19.53
N ARG A 176 22.31 8.71 18.47
CA ARG A 176 23.24 9.63 17.79
C ARG A 176 23.03 11.11 18.12
N GLY A 177 22.28 11.41 19.18
CA GLY A 177 21.97 12.77 19.64
C GLY A 177 22.48 13.08 21.07
N GLY A 178 23.56 12.42 21.47
CA GLY A 178 24.26 12.72 22.75
C GLY A 178 25.61 13.35 22.51
#